data_5d106d7b2143078bc3a21dca0e452c45
#
_entry.id   5d106d7b2143078bc3a21dca0e452c45
#
_cell.length_a   1.000
_cell.length_b   1.000
_cell.length_c   1.000
_cell.angle_alpha   90.00
_cell.angle_beta   90.00
_cell.angle_gamma   90.00
#
_symmetry.space_group_name_H-M   'P 1'
#
loop_
_entity.id
_entity.type
_entity.pdbx_description
1 polymer ?
#
loop_
_entity_poly.entity_id
_entity_poly.type
_entity_poly.pdbx_seq_one_letter_code
_entity_poly.pdbx_strand_id
1 'polypeptide(L)'
;PMSELRRIMGTIDYGAFMSGDWAERHRGRVGEAGHLALHMGVYDGDYLVEWLGGALSNIGVTTFGELTITDDPGTSLPEDCRYSLVVHTSDISRRKLVRLPWDYPAYGITTDSTLIVDAVRASMSIPFFFDPVRIDAPAVTSGPDNFAAGRVTWVDGGLLSNFPVEVFDRSDGAPERWPTIGVKLSSVSATPVRPHDPGNVLDEALACMRTALDNADRYYVPSEKAARTVFVDSLGLSATDFHLTVEDQQRLFDNGCTAASAYLAALSP
;
A
#
# COMPACT_ATOMS: atom_id res chain seq x y z
N PRO A 1 -4.82 -12.29 18.34
CA PRO A 1 -5.42 -13.51 17.78
C PRO A 1 -6.23 -13.21 16.50
N MET A 2 -6.36 -14.20 15.61
CA MET A 2 -7.05 -14.03 14.31
C MET A 2 -8.49 -13.55 14.43
N SER A 3 -9.19 -13.91 15.51
CA SER A 3 -10.54 -13.41 15.80
C SER A 3 -10.60 -11.90 16.02
N GLU A 4 -9.58 -11.34 16.66
CA GLU A 4 -9.48 -9.89 16.89
C GLU A 4 -9.20 -9.13 15.60
N LEU A 5 -8.25 -9.61 14.77
CA LEU A 5 -7.98 -9.03 13.47
C LEU A 5 -9.25 -9.02 12.60
N ARG A 6 -9.98 -10.15 12.56
CA ARG A 6 -11.24 -10.24 11.83
C ARG A 6 -12.28 -9.25 12.37
N ARG A 7 -12.35 -9.06 13.68
CA ARG A 7 -13.25 -8.08 14.31
C ARG A 7 -12.89 -6.66 13.90
N ILE A 8 -11.60 -6.30 13.95
CA ILE A 8 -11.10 -4.97 13.54
C ILE A 8 -11.40 -4.72 12.07
N MET A 9 -11.06 -5.67 11.19
CA MET A 9 -11.34 -5.55 9.75
C MET A 9 -12.83 -5.43 9.45
N GLY A 10 -13.69 -6.08 10.23
CA GLY A 10 -15.15 -5.97 10.12
C GLY A 10 -15.72 -4.64 10.57
N THR A 11 -14.94 -3.73 11.17
CA THR A 11 -15.37 -2.37 11.54
C THR A 11 -15.09 -1.34 10.45
N ILE A 12 -14.41 -1.72 9.36
CA ILE A 12 -14.14 -0.80 8.25
C ILE A 12 -15.43 -0.47 7.52
N ASP A 13 -15.71 0.83 7.41
CA ASP A 13 -16.70 1.35 6.50
C ASP A 13 -16.01 1.75 5.18
N TYR A 14 -16.06 0.87 4.19
CA TYR A 14 -15.43 1.14 2.89
C TYR A 14 -16.03 2.36 2.20
N GLY A 15 -17.31 2.66 2.39
CA GLY A 15 -17.95 3.85 1.84
C GLY A 15 -17.40 5.16 2.41
N ALA A 16 -16.93 5.13 3.66
CA ALA A 16 -16.37 6.28 4.33
C ALA A 16 -15.02 6.75 3.73
N PHE A 17 -14.30 5.90 3.00
CA PHE A 17 -13.09 6.32 2.26
C PHE A 17 -13.39 7.35 1.17
N MET A 18 -14.62 7.37 0.66
CA MET A 18 -15.08 8.32 -0.35
C MET A 18 -15.84 9.49 0.27
N SER A 19 -15.97 9.55 1.60
CA SER A 19 -16.54 10.67 2.32
C SER A 19 -15.41 11.60 2.78
N GLY A 20 -15.54 12.87 2.54
CA GLY A 20 -14.68 13.91 3.07
C GLY A 20 -15.53 15.17 3.23
N ASP A 21 -15.14 16.05 4.13
CA ASP A 21 -15.81 17.35 4.37
C ASP A 21 -16.07 18.12 3.07
N TRP A 22 -15.22 17.87 2.08
CA TRP A 22 -15.33 18.52 0.78
C TRP A 22 -16.40 17.86 -0.11
N ALA A 23 -16.46 16.50 -0.18
CA ALA A 23 -17.47 15.76 -0.95
C ALA A 23 -18.90 16.03 -0.44
N GLU A 24 -19.08 16.23 0.87
CA GLU A 24 -20.35 16.63 1.46
C GLU A 24 -20.74 18.08 1.12
N ARG A 25 -19.75 19.01 1.08
CA ARG A 25 -19.98 20.43 0.80
C ARG A 25 -20.21 20.74 -0.69
N HIS A 26 -19.68 19.90 -1.61
CA HIS A 26 -19.67 20.17 -3.05
C HIS A 26 -20.22 18.99 -3.86
N ARG A 27 -21.41 18.47 -3.48
CA ARG A 27 -22.09 17.42 -4.24
C ARG A 27 -22.29 17.84 -5.71
N GLY A 28 -21.45 17.27 -6.60
CA GLY A 28 -21.59 17.40 -8.04
C GLY A 28 -20.27 17.33 -8.80
N ARG A 29 -20.33 16.86 -10.07
CA ARG A 29 -19.18 16.67 -10.97
C ARG A 29 -18.28 17.90 -11.15
N VAL A 30 -18.81 19.11 -10.97
CA VAL A 30 -18.04 20.37 -11.08
C VAL A 30 -17.14 20.57 -9.85
N GLY A 31 -17.59 20.10 -8.70
CA GLY A 31 -16.82 20.12 -7.48
C GLY A 31 -15.64 19.15 -7.51
N GLU A 32 -15.83 17.92 -7.95
CA GLU A 32 -14.78 16.89 -8.07
C GLU A 32 -13.64 17.36 -8.99
N ALA A 33 -13.96 17.96 -10.13
CA ALA A 33 -12.97 18.52 -11.05
C ALA A 33 -12.19 19.69 -10.44
N GLY A 34 -12.85 20.54 -9.66
CA GLY A 34 -12.21 21.66 -8.96
C GLY A 34 -11.26 21.20 -7.85
N HIS A 35 -11.66 20.23 -7.05
CA HIS A 35 -10.82 19.64 -6.00
C HIS A 35 -9.61 18.94 -6.61
N LEU A 36 -9.80 18.11 -7.59
CA LEU A 36 -8.73 17.43 -8.30
C LEU A 36 -7.70 18.42 -8.87
N ALA A 37 -8.14 19.54 -9.42
CA ALA A 37 -7.24 20.57 -9.96
C ALA A 37 -6.41 21.28 -8.88
N LEU A 38 -6.93 21.38 -7.66
CA LEU A 38 -6.26 22.08 -6.56
C LEU A 38 -5.46 21.14 -5.66
N HIS A 39 -5.96 19.92 -5.40
CA HIS A 39 -5.42 18.98 -4.42
C HIS A 39 -4.76 17.75 -5.05
N MET A 40 -4.99 17.47 -6.34
CA MET A 40 -4.46 16.33 -7.11
C MET A 40 -5.11 14.97 -6.76
N GLY A 41 -6.10 14.93 -5.86
CA GLY A 41 -6.93 13.78 -5.50
C GLY A 41 -8.39 14.19 -5.41
N VAL A 42 -9.31 13.24 -5.39
CA VAL A 42 -10.75 13.47 -5.20
C VAL A 42 -11.10 13.38 -3.72
N TYR A 43 -10.38 12.55 -2.96
CA TYR A 43 -10.63 12.26 -1.54
C TYR A 43 -9.39 12.55 -0.69
N ASP A 44 -9.60 13.03 0.54
CA ASP A 44 -8.52 13.40 1.47
C ASP A 44 -7.86 12.18 2.14
N GLY A 45 -8.60 11.09 2.35
CA GLY A 45 -8.13 9.89 3.03
C GLY A 45 -8.10 10.00 4.56
N ASP A 46 -8.73 11.01 5.14
CA ASP A 46 -8.76 11.26 6.58
C ASP A 46 -9.43 10.13 7.36
N TYR A 47 -10.45 9.49 6.77
CA TYR A 47 -11.09 8.32 7.37
C TYR A 47 -10.10 7.19 7.70
N LEU A 48 -9.13 6.90 6.80
CA LEU A 48 -8.11 5.90 7.09
C LEU A 48 -7.29 6.30 8.31
N VAL A 49 -6.85 7.56 8.36
CA VAL A 49 -6.00 8.08 9.45
C VAL A 49 -6.74 7.93 10.78
N GLU A 50 -8.01 8.27 10.83
CA GLU A 50 -8.83 8.15 12.04
C GLU A 50 -9.06 6.68 12.42
N TRP A 51 -9.53 5.86 11.49
CA TRP A 51 -9.84 4.45 11.75
C TRP A 51 -8.61 3.65 12.13
N LEU A 52 -7.53 3.74 11.32
CA LEU A 52 -6.29 2.98 11.57
C LEU A 52 -5.56 3.50 12.80
N GLY A 53 -5.49 4.83 12.97
CA GLY A 53 -4.89 5.45 14.15
C GLY A 53 -5.57 5.00 15.44
N GLY A 54 -6.91 4.92 15.44
CA GLY A 54 -7.68 4.37 16.54
C GLY A 54 -7.39 2.88 16.79
N ALA A 55 -7.32 2.08 15.74
CA ALA A 55 -7.01 0.64 15.84
C ALA A 55 -5.59 0.40 16.40
N LEU A 56 -4.60 1.14 15.92
CA LEU A 56 -3.21 1.06 16.39
C LEU A 56 -3.09 1.51 17.85
N SER A 57 -3.73 2.62 18.23
CA SER A 57 -3.75 3.11 19.61
C SER A 57 -4.34 2.09 20.58
N ASN A 58 -5.38 1.36 20.18
CA ASN A 58 -6.01 0.33 21.01
C ASN A 58 -5.09 -0.85 21.32
N ILE A 59 -4.09 -1.12 20.48
CA ILE A 59 -3.09 -2.17 20.71
C ILE A 59 -1.77 -1.62 21.27
N GLY A 60 -1.69 -0.30 21.53
CA GLY A 60 -0.52 0.35 22.10
C GLY A 60 0.67 0.47 21.14
N VAL A 61 0.43 0.46 19.84
CA VAL A 61 1.46 0.60 18.80
C VAL A 61 1.05 1.72 17.86
N THR A 62 1.74 2.85 17.92
CA THR A 62 1.38 4.05 17.15
C THR A 62 2.52 4.58 16.29
N THR A 63 3.78 4.41 16.76
CA THR A 63 4.98 4.92 16.09
C THR A 63 5.88 3.78 15.62
N PHE A 64 6.79 4.07 14.70
CA PHE A 64 7.77 3.10 14.24
C PHE A 64 8.77 2.70 15.33
N GLY A 65 9.07 3.57 16.31
CA GLY A 65 9.93 3.24 17.44
C GLY A 65 9.41 2.06 18.26
N GLU A 66 8.07 1.88 18.35
CA GLU A 66 7.43 0.75 19.02
C GLU A 66 7.51 -0.56 18.21
N LEU A 67 7.92 -0.48 16.95
CA LEU A 67 8.12 -1.63 16.05
C LEU A 67 9.59 -1.99 15.84
N THR A 68 10.51 -1.36 16.56
CA THR A 68 11.96 -1.65 16.48
C THR A 68 12.25 -3.05 16.98
N ILE A 69 13.04 -3.80 16.21
CA ILE A 69 13.51 -5.15 16.56
C ILE A 69 14.85 -5.01 17.28
N THR A 70 14.86 -5.19 18.59
CA THR A 70 16.06 -5.02 19.44
C THR A 70 16.83 -6.30 19.68
N ASP A 71 16.18 -7.45 19.62
CA ASP A 71 16.76 -8.78 19.90
C ASP A 71 16.51 -9.73 18.72
N ASP A 72 17.36 -9.63 17.70
CA ASP A 72 17.35 -10.52 16.55
C ASP A 72 18.79 -10.93 16.18
N PRO A 73 19.42 -11.82 16.98
CA PRO A 73 20.77 -12.28 16.71
C PRO A 73 20.84 -13.03 15.39
N GLY A 74 21.77 -12.61 14.50
CA GLY A 74 21.94 -13.18 13.17
C GLY A 74 21.04 -12.57 12.09
N THR A 75 20.38 -11.46 12.35
CA THR A 75 19.78 -10.64 11.30
C THR A 75 20.84 -10.10 10.35
N SER A 76 20.50 -10.01 9.05
CA SER A 76 21.34 -9.32 8.05
C SER A 76 20.92 -7.86 7.85
N LEU A 77 19.82 -7.44 8.51
CA LEU A 77 19.36 -6.06 8.38
C LEU A 77 20.31 -5.09 9.10
N PRO A 78 20.70 -3.98 8.47
CA PRO A 78 21.38 -2.87 9.14
C PRO A 78 20.60 -2.43 10.38
N GLU A 79 21.28 -1.85 11.37
CA GLU A 79 20.66 -1.47 12.63
C GLU A 79 19.52 -0.46 12.45
N ASP A 80 19.69 0.49 11.55
CA ASP A 80 18.72 1.52 11.17
C ASP A 80 17.55 1.00 10.31
N CYS A 81 17.60 -0.28 9.91
CA CYS A 81 16.55 -0.97 9.16
C CYS A 81 15.81 -2.05 9.96
N ARG A 82 16.08 -2.19 11.26
CA ARG A 82 15.50 -3.25 12.13
C ARG A 82 14.11 -2.88 12.63
N TYR A 83 13.15 -2.86 11.73
CA TYR A 83 11.73 -2.63 12.03
C TYR A 83 10.89 -3.83 11.58
N SER A 84 9.87 -4.18 12.34
CA SER A 84 8.95 -5.28 12.01
C SER A 84 7.91 -4.94 10.96
N LEU A 85 7.88 -3.68 10.50
CA LEU A 85 7.00 -3.20 9.45
C LEU A 85 7.78 -2.32 8.47
N VAL A 86 7.62 -2.60 7.17
CA VAL A 86 8.05 -1.73 6.09
C VAL A 86 6.87 -1.44 5.18
N VAL A 87 6.65 -0.16 4.91
CA VAL A 87 5.57 0.34 4.04
C VAL A 87 6.19 1.03 2.84
N HIS A 88 5.67 0.78 1.65
CA HIS A 88 6.19 1.40 0.43
C HIS A 88 5.35 2.59 0.01
N THR A 89 6.02 3.65 -0.45
CA THR A 89 5.41 4.77 -1.16
C THR A 89 6.27 5.15 -2.36
N SER A 90 5.70 5.86 -3.33
CA SER A 90 6.38 6.28 -4.56
C SER A 90 6.62 7.78 -4.55
N ASP A 91 7.87 8.22 -4.52
CA ASP A 91 8.25 9.62 -4.72
C ASP A 91 8.24 9.94 -6.23
N ILE A 92 7.16 10.57 -6.71
CA ILE A 92 7.02 10.93 -8.12
C ILE A 92 7.86 12.14 -8.51
N SER A 93 8.31 12.94 -7.54
CA SER A 93 9.19 14.09 -7.77
C SER A 93 10.63 13.66 -8.03
N ARG A 94 11.10 12.66 -7.29
CA ARG A 94 12.45 12.08 -7.40
C ARG A 94 12.45 10.77 -8.21
N ARG A 95 11.29 10.25 -8.60
CA ARG A 95 11.09 9.03 -9.39
C ARG A 95 11.72 7.80 -8.74
N LYS A 96 11.50 7.64 -7.44
CA LYS A 96 12.08 6.54 -6.68
C LYS A 96 11.07 5.90 -5.74
N LEU A 97 11.25 4.60 -5.51
CA LEU A 97 10.56 3.88 -4.46
C LEU A 97 11.11 4.33 -3.11
N VAL A 98 10.21 4.56 -2.15
CA VAL A 98 10.55 4.93 -0.78
C VAL A 98 10.06 3.83 0.14
N ARG A 99 10.94 3.32 1.00
CA ARG A 99 10.66 2.26 1.97
C ARG A 99 10.57 2.88 3.36
N LEU A 100 9.39 2.98 3.89
CA LEU A 100 9.16 3.57 5.19
C LEU A 100 9.15 2.46 6.27
N PRO A 101 9.91 2.61 7.35
CA PRO A 101 10.59 3.81 7.83
C PRO A 101 12.05 3.98 7.35
N TRP A 102 12.63 3.03 6.62
CA TRP A 102 14.06 2.98 6.29
C TRP A 102 14.60 4.23 5.59
N ASP A 103 13.81 4.78 4.68
CA ASP A 103 14.22 5.93 3.87
C ASP A 103 13.85 7.30 4.49
N TYR A 104 13.17 7.35 5.66
CA TYR A 104 12.81 8.61 6.33
C TYR A 104 13.99 9.57 6.55
N PRO A 105 15.19 9.08 6.98
CA PRO A 105 16.35 9.97 7.16
C PRO A 105 16.76 10.75 5.92
N ALA A 106 16.59 10.15 4.71
CA ALA A 106 16.88 10.82 3.44
C ALA A 106 15.89 11.96 3.12
N TYR A 107 14.78 12.03 3.85
CA TYR A 107 13.77 13.08 3.76
C TYR A 107 13.80 14.04 4.98
N GLY A 108 14.80 13.89 5.85
CA GLY A 108 14.94 14.72 7.05
C GLY A 108 13.92 14.42 8.14
N ILE A 109 13.31 13.23 8.10
CA ILE A 109 12.26 12.81 9.05
C ILE A 109 12.88 11.89 10.10
N THR A 110 12.54 12.14 11.38
CA THR A 110 12.97 11.29 12.49
C THR A 110 12.13 10.01 12.51
N THR A 111 12.78 8.86 12.33
CA THR A 111 12.13 7.58 12.11
C THR A 111 11.24 7.15 13.28
N ASP A 112 11.82 7.05 14.49
CA ASP A 112 11.15 6.41 15.63
C ASP A 112 9.90 7.17 16.12
N SER A 113 9.87 8.49 15.97
CA SER A 113 8.75 9.32 16.39
C SER A 113 7.65 9.46 15.35
N THR A 114 7.86 8.93 14.13
CA THR A 114 6.88 9.04 13.06
C THR A 114 5.75 8.04 13.26
N LEU A 115 4.52 8.52 13.02
CA LEU A 115 3.34 7.69 13.15
C LEU A 115 3.26 6.66 12.01
N ILE A 116 2.91 5.43 12.35
CA ILE A 116 2.68 4.34 11.39
C ILE A 116 1.57 4.72 10.43
N VAL A 117 0.50 5.35 10.92
CA VAL A 117 -0.64 5.74 10.11
C VAL A 117 -0.28 6.72 9.01
N ASP A 118 0.71 7.61 9.21
CA ASP A 118 1.18 8.55 8.19
C ASP A 118 1.87 7.81 7.02
N ALA A 119 2.65 6.78 7.33
CA ALA A 119 3.26 5.92 6.30
C ALA A 119 2.20 5.16 5.50
N VAL A 120 1.22 4.58 6.19
CA VAL A 120 0.13 3.85 5.52
C VAL A 120 -0.72 4.80 4.68
N ARG A 121 -1.00 6.03 5.19
CA ARG A 121 -1.70 7.07 4.43
C ARG A 121 -0.94 7.45 3.14
N ALA A 122 0.39 7.58 3.22
CA ALA A 122 1.21 7.84 2.02
C ALA A 122 1.16 6.65 1.05
N SER A 123 1.27 5.42 1.58
CA SER A 123 1.25 4.18 0.79
C SER A 123 -0.05 3.95 0.01
N MET A 124 -1.19 4.41 0.53
CA MET A 124 -2.50 4.26 -0.10
C MET A 124 -2.93 5.47 -0.95
N SER A 125 -2.05 6.46 -1.14
CA SER A 125 -2.35 7.66 -1.91
C SER A 125 -2.43 7.36 -3.41
N ILE A 126 -3.44 6.59 -3.83
CA ILE A 126 -3.67 6.24 -5.24
C ILE A 126 -3.82 7.53 -6.04
N PRO A 127 -2.94 7.78 -7.04
CA PRO A 127 -2.96 9.02 -7.83
C PRO A 127 -4.34 9.31 -8.41
N PHE A 128 -4.74 10.58 -8.37
CA PHE A 128 -6.05 11.10 -8.80
C PHE A 128 -7.24 10.68 -7.93
N PHE A 129 -7.10 9.64 -7.11
CA PHE A 129 -8.16 9.17 -6.24
C PHE A 129 -8.00 9.78 -4.83
N PHE A 130 -6.84 9.62 -4.20
CA PHE A 130 -6.52 10.24 -2.93
C PHE A 130 -5.54 11.39 -3.09
N ASP A 131 -5.63 12.38 -2.20
CA ASP A 131 -4.65 13.46 -2.12
C ASP A 131 -3.24 12.89 -1.87
N PRO A 132 -2.23 13.33 -2.61
CA PRO A 132 -0.86 12.90 -2.38
C PRO A 132 -0.28 13.52 -1.10
N VAL A 133 0.68 12.85 -0.50
CA VAL A 133 1.44 13.38 0.64
C VAL A 133 2.58 14.25 0.13
N ARG A 134 2.71 15.47 0.68
CA ARG A 134 3.76 16.42 0.30
C ARG A 134 4.74 16.63 1.45
N ILE A 135 6.03 16.48 1.16
CA ILE A 135 7.13 16.54 2.11
C ILE A 135 8.13 17.62 1.67
N ASP A 136 8.55 18.49 2.57
CA ASP A 136 9.67 19.38 2.32
C ASP A 136 10.97 18.63 2.67
N ALA A 137 11.67 18.16 1.63
CA ALA A 137 12.81 17.28 1.73
C ALA A 137 14.14 18.00 1.55
N PRO A 138 15.18 17.64 2.32
CA PRO A 138 16.52 18.20 2.16
C PRO A 138 17.15 17.77 0.83
N ALA A 139 18.28 18.43 0.48
CA ALA A 139 19.10 17.97 -0.62
C ALA A 139 19.73 16.60 -0.28
N VAL A 140 19.88 15.75 -1.29
CA VAL A 140 20.61 14.48 -1.20
C VAL A 140 21.74 14.55 -2.20
N THR A 141 22.99 14.49 -1.71
CA THR A 141 24.20 14.61 -2.53
C THR A 141 25.14 13.41 -2.37
N SER A 142 24.68 12.35 -1.71
CA SER A 142 25.48 11.14 -1.44
C SER A 142 24.95 9.93 -2.22
N GLY A 143 25.87 9.05 -2.64
CA GLY A 143 25.53 7.85 -3.40
C GLY A 143 25.16 8.16 -4.87
N PRO A 144 24.29 7.31 -5.48
CA PRO A 144 23.85 7.51 -6.86
C PRO A 144 22.80 8.63 -6.98
N ASP A 145 22.26 9.10 -5.86
CA ASP A 145 21.20 10.10 -5.80
C ASP A 145 21.81 11.51 -5.73
N ASN A 146 21.32 12.40 -6.58
CA ASN A 146 21.69 13.83 -6.56
C ASN A 146 20.41 14.67 -6.71
N PHE A 147 19.80 15.02 -5.58
CA PHE A 147 18.54 15.76 -5.54
C PHE A 147 18.71 17.08 -4.78
N ALA A 148 18.24 18.17 -5.35
CA ALA A 148 18.12 19.43 -4.64
C ALA A 148 17.08 19.36 -3.50
N ALA A 149 17.24 20.22 -2.50
CA ALA A 149 16.20 20.42 -1.50
C ALA A 149 14.94 20.98 -2.16
N GLY A 150 13.78 20.58 -1.66
CA GLY A 150 12.51 21.07 -2.18
C GLY A 150 11.33 20.20 -1.76
N ARG A 151 10.14 20.65 -2.16
CA ARG A 151 8.92 19.89 -1.92
C ARG A 151 8.86 18.69 -2.86
N VAL A 152 8.67 17.52 -2.28
CA VAL A 152 8.46 16.26 -2.99
C VAL A 152 7.03 15.76 -2.78
N THR A 153 6.56 14.92 -3.69
CA THR A 153 5.20 14.38 -3.70
C THR A 153 5.26 12.87 -3.65
N TRP A 154 4.66 12.30 -2.60
CA TRP A 154 4.52 10.86 -2.42
C TRP A 154 3.11 10.41 -2.79
N VAL A 155 3.05 9.30 -3.50
CA VAL A 155 1.82 8.63 -3.91
C VAL A 155 1.90 7.14 -3.58
N ASP A 156 0.86 6.39 -3.90
CA ASP A 156 0.75 4.95 -3.66
C ASP A 156 2.03 4.18 -4.03
N GLY A 157 2.46 3.31 -3.12
CA GLY A 157 3.65 2.48 -3.31
C GLY A 157 3.52 1.50 -4.45
N GLY A 158 2.30 1.05 -4.75
CA GLY A 158 1.99 0.14 -5.84
C GLY A 158 2.36 0.68 -7.21
N LEU A 159 2.49 2.01 -7.37
CA LEU A 159 2.92 2.62 -8.63
C LEU A 159 4.31 2.12 -9.08
N LEU A 160 5.25 1.92 -8.15
CA LEU A 160 6.61 1.44 -8.44
C LEU A 160 6.87 0.02 -7.95
N SER A 161 6.19 -0.44 -6.89
CA SER A 161 6.34 -1.78 -6.32
C SER A 161 5.07 -2.23 -5.64
N ASN A 162 4.20 -2.88 -6.41
CA ASN A 162 2.90 -3.35 -5.91
C ASN A 162 3.00 -4.68 -5.12
N PHE A 163 4.13 -5.40 -5.24
CA PHE A 163 4.34 -6.66 -4.54
C PHE A 163 5.78 -6.80 -4.02
N PRO A 164 6.15 -6.12 -2.91
CA PRO A 164 7.51 -6.07 -2.40
C PRO A 164 7.89 -7.29 -1.54
N VAL A 165 7.64 -8.51 -2.01
CA VAL A 165 7.88 -9.76 -1.25
C VAL A 165 9.35 -9.98 -0.86
N GLU A 166 10.28 -9.24 -1.48
CA GLU A 166 11.74 -9.34 -1.24
C GLU A 166 12.26 -8.34 -0.22
N VAL A 167 11.40 -7.50 0.35
CA VAL A 167 11.85 -6.39 1.21
C VAL A 167 12.69 -6.85 2.41
N PHE A 168 12.44 -8.06 2.91
CA PHE A 168 13.20 -8.67 4.02
C PHE A 168 14.14 -9.80 3.58
N ASP A 169 14.31 -10.02 2.27
CA ASP A 169 15.22 -11.07 1.79
C ASP A 169 16.66 -10.73 2.16
N ARG A 170 17.44 -11.76 2.48
CA ARG A 170 18.84 -11.61 2.84
C ARG A 170 19.70 -11.20 1.64
N SER A 171 20.55 -10.22 1.84
CA SER A 171 21.52 -9.76 0.82
C SER A 171 22.92 -10.35 0.98
N ASP A 172 23.16 -11.11 2.06
CA ASP A 172 24.48 -11.69 2.40
C ASP A 172 24.72 -13.09 1.82
N GLY A 173 23.72 -13.64 1.08
CA GLY A 173 23.80 -14.98 0.48
C GLY A 173 23.67 -16.15 1.46
N ALA A 174 23.43 -15.88 2.74
CA ALA A 174 23.13 -16.92 3.71
C ALA A 174 21.66 -17.41 3.54
N PRO A 175 21.36 -18.66 3.97
CA PRO A 175 19.98 -19.15 3.94
C PRO A 175 19.02 -18.26 4.72
N GLU A 176 17.80 -18.12 4.22
CA GLU A 176 16.74 -17.41 4.91
C GLU A 176 16.46 -18.06 6.28
N ARG A 177 16.33 -17.26 7.31
CA ARG A 177 16.04 -17.73 8.68
C ARG A 177 14.57 -18.08 8.88
N TRP A 178 13.73 -17.35 8.21
CA TRP A 178 12.27 -17.47 8.28
C TRP A 178 11.70 -17.47 6.86
N PRO A 179 10.69 -18.29 6.57
CA PRO A 179 10.04 -18.24 5.27
C PRO A 179 9.31 -16.92 5.10
N THR A 180 9.57 -16.23 3.99
CA THR A 180 8.76 -15.08 3.56
C THR A 180 7.59 -15.59 2.73
N ILE A 181 6.38 -15.25 3.12
CA ILE A 181 5.15 -15.61 2.40
C ILE A 181 4.51 -14.33 1.89
N GLY A 182 4.38 -14.23 0.58
CA GLY A 182 3.63 -13.16 -0.07
C GLY A 182 2.14 -13.48 -0.14
N VAL A 183 1.29 -12.48 0.01
CA VAL A 183 -0.13 -12.58 -0.29
C VAL A 183 -0.45 -11.54 -1.35
N LYS A 184 -0.95 -11.96 -2.50
CA LYS A 184 -1.20 -11.08 -3.64
C LYS A 184 -2.63 -11.23 -4.14
N LEU A 185 -3.33 -10.10 -4.25
CA LEU A 185 -4.59 -10.07 -4.98
C LEU A 185 -4.28 -10.23 -6.48
N SER A 186 -4.88 -11.22 -7.11
CA SER A 186 -4.69 -11.50 -8.52
C SER A 186 -5.74 -10.76 -9.34
N SER A 187 -5.28 -9.99 -10.33
CA SER A 187 -6.17 -9.40 -11.34
C SER A 187 -6.59 -10.41 -12.41
N VAL A 188 -6.04 -11.63 -12.36
CA VAL A 188 -6.45 -12.73 -13.26
C VAL A 188 -7.69 -13.38 -12.67
N SER A 189 -8.85 -12.80 -12.96
CA SER A 189 -10.13 -13.40 -12.59
C SER A 189 -10.49 -14.51 -13.56
N ALA A 190 -11.09 -15.60 -13.04
CA ALA A 190 -11.75 -16.62 -13.86
C ALA A 190 -13.00 -16.06 -14.58
N THR A 191 -13.50 -14.91 -14.13
CA THR A 191 -14.66 -14.22 -14.72
C THR A 191 -14.20 -13.22 -15.78
N PRO A 192 -14.77 -13.22 -16.99
CA PRO A 192 -14.43 -12.26 -18.03
C PRO A 192 -14.70 -10.82 -17.55
N VAL A 193 -13.68 -9.96 -17.56
CA VAL A 193 -13.80 -8.54 -17.24
C VAL A 193 -14.28 -7.81 -18.49
N ARG A 194 -15.31 -6.96 -18.35
CA ARG A 194 -15.79 -6.12 -19.44
C ARG A 194 -14.73 -5.05 -19.77
N PRO A 195 -14.42 -4.83 -21.06
CA PRO A 195 -13.58 -3.71 -21.46
C PRO A 195 -14.20 -2.39 -20.97
N HIS A 196 -13.36 -1.50 -20.43
CA HIS A 196 -13.73 -0.14 -20.08
C HIS A 196 -13.16 0.81 -21.13
N ASP A 197 -14.03 1.63 -21.74
CA ASP A 197 -13.64 2.66 -22.70
C ASP A 197 -13.72 4.02 -21.98
N PRO A 198 -12.56 4.70 -21.74
CA PRO A 198 -12.54 5.96 -21.02
C PRO A 198 -13.35 7.06 -21.70
N GLY A 199 -14.24 7.71 -20.97
CA GLY A 199 -15.16 8.74 -21.49
C GLY A 199 -14.65 10.18 -21.35
N ASN A 200 -13.56 10.41 -20.62
CA ASN A 200 -12.96 11.73 -20.39
C ASN A 200 -11.51 11.62 -19.93
N VAL A 201 -10.79 12.76 -19.90
CA VAL A 201 -9.34 12.82 -19.59
C VAL A 201 -8.99 12.23 -18.21
N LEU A 202 -9.81 12.47 -17.18
CA LEU A 202 -9.58 11.91 -15.86
C LEU A 202 -9.76 10.40 -15.86
N ASP A 203 -10.79 9.91 -16.50
CA ASP A 203 -11.08 8.49 -16.65
C ASP A 203 -9.96 7.77 -17.43
N GLU A 204 -9.44 8.43 -18.49
CA GLU A 204 -8.27 7.95 -19.22
C GLU A 204 -7.02 7.91 -18.35
N ALA A 205 -6.74 8.95 -17.55
CA ALA A 205 -5.60 9.00 -16.65
C ALA A 205 -5.69 7.89 -15.58
N LEU A 206 -6.86 7.67 -15.00
CA LEU A 206 -7.12 6.57 -14.06
C LEU A 206 -6.96 5.20 -14.73
N ALA A 207 -7.46 5.03 -15.96
CA ALA A 207 -7.32 3.79 -16.71
C ALA A 207 -5.84 3.49 -17.06
N CYS A 208 -5.07 4.49 -17.46
CA CYS A 208 -3.62 4.36 -17.70
C CYS A 208 -2.89 3.94 -16.43
N MET A 209 -3.19 4.58 -15.30
CA MET A 209 -2.57 4.26 -14.01
C MET A 209 -2.94 2.85 -13.56
N ARG A 210 -4.22 2.46 -13.61
CA ARG A 210 -4.66 1.09 -13.30
C ARG A 210 -3.94 0.08 -14.19
N THR A 211 -3.82 0.37 -15.49
CA THR A 211 -3.10 -0.49 -16.42
C THR A 211 -1.63 -0.64 -16.02
N ALA A 212 -0.97 0.44 -15.57
CA ALA A 212 0.41 0.38 -15.10
C ALA A 212 0.57 -0.45 -13.84
N LEU A 213 -0.31 -0.27 -12.85
CA LEU A 213 -0.35 -1.04 -11.61
C LEU A 213 -0.62 -2.54 -11.88
N ASP A 214 -1.65 -2.83 -12.68
CA ASP A 214 -2.05 -4.21 -13.01
C ASP A 214 -1.01 -4.92 -13.87
N ASN A 215 -0.33 -4.21 -14.77
CA ASN A 215 0.64 -4.80 -15.69
C ASN A 215 1.89 -5.28 -14.95
N ALA A 216 2.39 -4.52 -13.99
CA ALA A 216 3.48 -4.95 -13.12
C ALA A 216 3.12 -6.26 -12.40
N ASP A 217 1.84 -6.48 -12.12
CA ASP A 217 1.33 -7.65 -11.43
C ASP A 217 1.05 -8.86 -12.32
N ARG A 218 0.64 -8.64 -13.56
CA ARG A 218 0.23 -9.72 -14.48
C ARG A 218 1.39 -10.46 -15.09
N TYR A 219 2.48 -9.78 -15.40
CA TYR A 219 3.49 -10.31 -16.31
C TYR A 219 4.81 -10.69 -15.64
N TYR A 220 5.01 -10.39 -14.37
CA TYR A 220 6.34 -10.58 -13.78
C TYR A 220 6.34 -11.00 -12.31
N VAL A 221 5.84 -12.20 -12.04
CA VAL A 221 6.23 -12.87 -10.79
C VAL A 221 7.20 -13.99 -11.19
N PRO A 222 8.53 -13.84 -10.97
CA PRO A 222 9.47 -14.91 -11.18
C PRO A 222 9.03 -16.20 -10.49
N SER A 223 9.38 -17.35 -11.03
CA SER A 223 8.95 -18.65 -10.50
C SER A 223 9.31 -18.84 -9.02
N GLU A 224 10.46 -18.30 -8.58
CA GLU A 224 10.90 -18.35 -7.20
C GLU A 224 10.00 -17.53 -6.25
N LYS A 225 9.54 -16.35 -6.71
CA LYS A 225 8.58 -15.54 -5.95
C LYS A 225 7.18 -16.18 -5.96
N ALA A 226 6.77 -16.74 -7.08
CA ALA A 226 5.48 -17.43 -7.20
C ALA A 226 5.38 -18.61 -6.22
N ALA A 227 6.47 -19.36 -6.02
CA ALA A 227 6.51 -20.50 -5.11
C ALA A 227 6.23 -20.13 -3.64
N ARG A 228 6.49 -18.86 -3.26
CA ARG A 228 6.24 -18.35 -1.90
C ARG A 228 5.08 -17.35 -1.82
N THR A 229 4.16 -17.40 -2.80
CA THR A 229 3.06 -16.45 -2.90
C THR A 229 1.72 -17.14 -2.88
N VAL A 230 0.82 -16.66 -2.02
CA VAL A 230 -0.60 -16.98 -2.03
C VAL A 230 -1.30 -16.01 -2.98
N PHE A 231 -1.81 -16.53 -4.09
CA PHE A 231 -2.59 -15.73 -5.05
C PHE A 231 -4.07 -15.80 -4.70
N VAL A 232 -4.68 -14.66 -4.42
CA VAL A 232 -6.11 -14.54 -4.08
C VAL A 232 -6.84 -13.90 -5.25
N ASP A 233 -7.85 -14.57 -5.81
CA ASP A 233 -8.70 -14.00 -6.86
C ASP A 233 -9.51 -12.82 -6.28
N SER A 234 -9.36 -11.64 -6.88
CA SER A 234 -10.10 -10.44 -6.49
C SER A 234 -11.54 -10.41 -6.97
N LEU A 235 -12.02 -11.45 -7.65
CA LEU A 235 -13.38 -11.56 -8.23
C LEU A 235 -13.70 -10.45 -9.26
N GLY A 236 -12.65 -9.87 -9.84
CA GLY A 236 -12.77 -8.73 -10.76
C GLY A 236 -13.07 -7.39 -10.08
N LEU A 237 -13.04 -7.34 -8.74
CA LEU A 237 -13.17 -6.09 -7.98
C LEU A 237 -11.90 -5.26 -8.10
N SER A 238 -12.07 -3.94 -8.25
CA SER A 238 -10.96 -2.99 -8.33
C SER A 238 -10.53 -2.52 -6.94
N ALA A 239 -9.25 -2.20 -6.76
CA ALA A 239 -8.73 -1.57 -5.55
C ALA A 239 -9.36 -0.17 -5.27
N THR A 240 -10.00 0.43 -6.26
CA THR A 240 -10.72 1.70 -6.13
C THR A 240 -12.25 1.54 -6.04
N ASP A 241 -12.75 0.32 -5.89
CA ASP A 241 -14.17 0.07 -5.66
C ASP A 241 -14.46 0.00 -4.17
N PHE A 242 -14.87 1.10 -3.60
CA PHE A 242 -15.21 1.21 -2.18
C PHE A 242 -16.70 0.96 -1.89
N HIS A 243 -17.52 0.64 -2.91
CA HIS A 243 -18.94 0.26 -2.74
C HIS A 243 -19.11 -1.24 -2.55
N LEU A 244 -18.18 -1.88 -1.82
CA LEU A 244 -18.23 -3.31 -1.56
C LEU A 244 -19.45 -3.67 -0.72
N THR A 245 -20.30 -4.54 -1.24
CA THR A 245 -21.40 -5.12 -0.46
C THR A 245 -20.86 -6.07 0.62
N VAL A 246 -21.64 -6.33 1.65
CA VAL A 246 -21.29 -7.34 2.67
C VAL A 246 -21.07 -8.72 2.04
N GLU A 247 -21.81 -9.03 0.98
CA GLU A 247 -21.64 -10.28 0.22
C GLU A 247 -20.30 -10.32 -0.51
N ASP A 248 -19.87 -9.22 -1.15
CA ASP A 248 -18.55 -9.15 -1.82
C ASP A 248 -17.41 -9.28 -0.81
N GLN A 249 -17.51 -8.62 0.34
CA GLN A 249 -16.55 -8.73 1.43
C GLN A 249 -16.42 -10.19 1.93
N GLN A 250 -17.55 -10.88 2.12
CA GLN A 250 -17.55 -12.28 2.55
C GLN A 250 -16.94 -13.19 1.47
N ARG A 251 -17.29 -12.99 0.20
CA ARG A 251 -16.73 -13.76 -0.93
C ARG A 251 -15.22 -13.58 -1.06
N LEU A 252 -14.71 -12.35 -0.92
CA LEU A 252 -13.27 -12.07 -0.91
C LEU A 252 -12.57 -12.77 0.25
N PHE A 253 -13.17 -12.74 1.44
CA PHE A 253 -12.64 -13.42 2.63
C PHE A 253 -12.57 -14.95 2.40
N ASP A 254 -13.63 -15.55 1.88
CA ASP A 254 -13.70 -16.98 1.62
C ASP A 254 -12.69 -17.41 0.54
N ASN A 255 -12.49 -16.58 -0.49
CA ASN A 255 -11.44 -16.78 -1.50
C ASN A 255 -10.04 -16.75 -0.87
N GLY A 256 -9.78 -15.78 0.02
CA GLY A 256 -8.51 -15.70 0.76
C GLY A 256 -8.26 -16.97 1.59
N CYS A 257 -9.27 -17.44 2.30
CA CYS A 257 -9.19 -18.69 3.08
C CYS A 257 -8.91 -19.89 2.19
N THR A 258 -9.57 -19.99 1.04
CA THR A 258 -9.40 -21.09 0.08
C THR A 258 -7.99 -21.07 -0.51
N ALA A 259 -7.51 -19.92 -0.96
CA ALA A 259 -6.18 -19.75 -1.53
C ALA A 259 -5.08 -20.09 -0.51
N ALA A 260 -5.20 -19.59 0.73
CA ALA A 260 -4.25 -19.89 1.80
C ALA A 260 -4.23 -21.39 2.15
N SER A 261 -5.40 -22.03 2.22
CA SER A 261 -5.51 -23.47 2.51
C SER A 261 -4.86 -24.31 1.41
N ALA A 262 -5.07 -23.97 0.14
CA ALA A 262 -4.45 -24.65 -0.99
C ALA A 262 -2.92 -24.47 -0.98
N TYR A 263 -2.43 -23.28 -0.69
CA TYR A 263 -1.00 -22.99 -0.57
C TYR A 263 -0.35 -23.82 0.55
N LEU A 264 -0.94 -23.82 1.75
CA LEU A 264 -0.43 -24.59 2.89
C LEU A 264 -0.46 -26.10 2.64
N ALA A 265 -1.48 -26.61 1.95
CA ALA A 265 -1.54 -28.03 1.55
C ALA A 265 -0.42 -28.40 0.57
N ALA A 266 -0.03 -27.48 -0.32
CA ALA A 266 1.07 -27.69 -1.25
C ALA A 266 2.47 -27.64 -0.58
N LEU A 267 2.60 -27.03 0.59
CA LEU A 267 3.84 -27.01 1.38
C LEU A 267 4.00 -28.25 2.27
N SER A 268 2.91 -29.00 2.49
CA SER A 268 2.97 -30.23 3.29
C SER A 268 3.57 -31.36 2.47
N PRO A 269 4.62 -32.07 2.96
CA PRO A 269 5.28 -33.14 2.24
C PRO A 269 4.38 -34.36 2.03
#